data_2e55b7fb3371308f1b5954734b181e41
#
_entry.id   2e55b7fb3371308f1b5954734b181e41
#
_cell.length_a   1.000
_cell.length_b   1.000
_cell.length_c   1.000
_cell.angle_alpha   90.00
_cell.angle_beta   90.00
_cell.angle_gamma   90.00
#
_symmetry.space_group_name_H-M   'P 1'
#
loop_
_entity.id
_entity.type
_entity.pdbx_description
1 polymer ?
#
loop_
_entity_poly.entity_id
_entity_poly.type
_entity_poly.pdbx_seq_one_letter_code
_entity_poly.pdbx_strand_id
1 'polypeptide(L)'
;MKEALNICLFQCDLHWEDALKNRTQIDAYLVEVTGADIILLPELFSTGFSVASTHLAESMDGETVVWMKAQSKKKKAGLCGSVMIKDKGHIYNRLLWVEPNGRVLHYDKRHLFSLIEEDMHFTAGTKRLIVEYEGWKICPMICYDLRFPVFACNDVDYDLLLFVANWPNTRISAWDALLKARAIENQAYVIGLNRVGTDGFNTQYPGHSQVLDPEGDFISMAPEYEVGLVEVTLSKNYLIECCKRHPFLSDRDTFTITD
;
A
#
# COMPACT_ATOMS: atom_id res chain seq x y z
N MET A 1 -8.01 19.60 -10.02
CA MET A 1 -6.92 18.60 -10.17
C MET A 1 -5.67 19.19 -9.55
N LYS A 2 -5.10 18.53 -8.58
CA LYS A 2 -3.88 18.97 -7.90
C LYS A 2 -2.68 18.56 -8.75
N GLU A 3 -1.79 19.52 -9.05
CA GLU A 3 -0.59 19.30 -9.88
C GLU A 3 0.46 18.47 -9.10
N ALA A 4 0.69 18.82 -7.86
CA ALA A 4 1.65 18.16 -7.00
C ALA A 4 0.94 17.35 -5.93
N LEU A 5 1.26 16.06 -5.78
CA LEU A 5 0.72 15.18 -4.75
C LEU A 5 1.81 14.86 -3.73
N ASN A 6 1.62 15.33 -2.50
CA ASN A 6 2.57 15.11 -1.40
C ASN A 6 2.19 13.83 -0.65
N ILE A 7 3.12 12.88 -0.60
CA ILE A 7 2.88 11.58 0.01
C ILE A 7 3.92 11.35 1.10
N CYS A 8 3.46 10.86 2.24
CA CYS A 8 4.31 10.44 3.34
C CYS A 8 4.16 8.93 3.54
N LEU A 9 5.26 8.19 3.43
CA LEU A 9 5.35 6.77 3.71
C LEU A 9 5.91 6.57 5.12
N PHE A 10 5.28 5.75 5.93
CA PHE A 10 5.84 5.38 7.22
C PHE A 10 6.42 3.95 7.17
N GLN A 11 7.73 3.85 6.92
CA GLN A 11 8.47 2.61 7.07
C GLN A 11 8.70 2.35 8.56
N CYS A 12 8.00 1.37 9.13
CA CYS A 12 8.04 1.13 10.57
C CYS A 12 8.26 -0.34 10.93
N ASP A 13 8.79 -0.57 12.09
CA ASP A 13 8.69 -1.86 12.78
C ASP A 13 7.28 -2.01 13.36
N LEU A 14 6.76 -3.23 13.37
CA LEU A 14 5.43 -3.53 13.87
C LEU A 14 5.53 -4.41 15.12
N HIS A 15 4.89 -3.96 16.19
CA HIS A 15 4.69 -4.78 17.39
C HIS A 15 3.77 -5.96 17.06
N TRP A 16 4.31 -7.16 17.20
CA TRP A 16 3.60 -8.39 16.86
C TRP A 16 2.31 -8.53 17.67
N GLU A 17 1.17 -8.66 16.99
CA GLU A 17 -0.16 -8.88 17.55
C GLU A 17 -0.63 -7.81 18.57
N ASP A 18 -0.08 -6.60 18.53
CA ASP A 18 -0.40 -5.53 19.48
C ASP A 18 -0.88 -4.26 18.76
N ALA A 19 -2.17 -4.24 18.41
CA ALA A 19 -2.76 -3.14 17.67
C ALA A 19 -2.69 -1.79 18.41
N LEU A 20 -2.76 -1.81 19.74
CA LEU A 20 -2.70 -0.58 20.53
C LEU A 20 -1.28 0.03 20.48
N LYS A 21 -0.24 -0.79 20.67
CA LYS A 21 1.15 -0.30 20.58
C LYS A 21 1.46 0.19 19.17
N ASN A 22 1.02 -0.51 18.13
CA ASN A 22 1.22 -0.08 16.75
C ASN A 22 0.57 1.28 16.48
N ARG A 23 -0.70 1.48 16.86
CA ARG A 23 -1.37 2.77 16.73
C ARG A 23 -0.68 3.87 17.52
N THR A 24 -0.23 3.59 18.74
CA THR A 24 0.46 4.56 19.60
C THR A 24 1.81 4.98 18.99
N GLN A 25 2.58 4.02 18.47
CA GLN A 25 3.81 4.31 17.76
C GLN A 25 3.57 5.18 16.52
N ILE A 26 2.58 4.81 15.70
CA ILE A 26 2.22 5.57 14.51
C ILE A 26 1.79 6.99 14.90
N ASP A 27 1.00 7.16 15.96
CA ASP A 27 0.59 8.49 16.46
C ASP A 27 1.79 9.38 16.78
N ALA A 28 2.85 8.83 17.38
CA ALA A 28 4.06 9.58 17.71
C ALA A 28 4.74 10.12 16.45
N TYR A 29 4.87 9.31 15.39
CA TYR A 29 5.46 9.75 14.11
C TYR A 29 4.53 10.68 13.33
N LEU A 30 3.23 10.44 13.37
CA LEU A 30 2.28 11.33 12.71
C LEU A 30 2.33 12.77 13.23
N VAL A 31 2.85 13.03 14.43
CA VAL A 31 3.04 14.42 14.91
C VAL A 31 3.91 15.21 13.94
N GLU A 32 4.94 14.60 13.40
CA GLU A 32 5.93 15.22 12.51
C GLU A 32 5.40 15.46 11.09
N VAL A 33 4.42 14.67 10.64
CA VAL A 33 3.86 14.76 9.27
C VAL A 33 3.07 16.04 9.11
N THR A 34 3.51 16.90 8.17
CA THR A 34 2.86 18.17 7.83
C THR A 34 2.71 18.31 6.32
N GLY A 35 1.55 18.75 5.84
CA GLY A 35 1.34 19.07 4.43
C GLY A 35 1.23 17.87 3.49
N ALA A 36 1.22 16.64 4.00
CA ALA A 36 0.97 15.46 3.19
C ALA A 36 -0.50 15.43 2.72
N ASP A 37 -0.70 15.00 1.49
CA ASP A 37 -2.04 14.71 0.94
C ASP A 37 -2.45 13.28 1.22
N ILE A 38 -1.46 12.38 1.26
CA ILE A 38 -1.64 10.95 1.51
C ILE A 38 -0.58 10.49 2.51
N ILE A 39 -1.01 9.68 3.47
CA ILE A 39 -0.14 8.99 4.42
C ILE A 39 -0.32 7.49 4.23
N LEU A 40 0.79 6.78 4.04
CA LEU A 40 0.81 5.33 3.80
C LEU A 40 1.35 4.60 5.03
N LEU A 41 0.64 3.54 5.42
CA LEU A 41 1.00 2.59 6.47
C LEU A 41 1.21 1.20 5.86
N PRO A 42 2.04 0.32 6.46
CA PRO A 42 2.33 -1.00 5.91
C PRO A 42 1.11 -1.94 5.82
N GLU A 43 1.33 -3.11 5.23
CA GLU A 43 0.38 -4.23 5.28
C GLU A 43 0.19 -4.71 6.72
N LEU A 44 -1.09 -4.97 7.09
CA LEU A 44 -1.50 -5.43 8.43
C LEU A 44 -0.81 -4.64 9.55
N PHE A 45 -0.76 -3.31 9.39
CA PHE A 45 0.03 -2.44 10.26
C PHE A 45 -0.40 -2.49 11.73
N SER A 46 -1.61 -2.96 12.03
CA SER A 46 -2.11 -3.08 13.40
C SER A 46 -1.63 -4.35 14.11
N THR A 47 -1.38 -5.43 13.37
CA THR A 47 -1.10 -6.75 13.97
C THR A 47 0.24 -7.35 13.55
N GLY A 48 0.86 -6.84 12.48
CA GLY A 48 1.87 -7.57 11.74
C GLY A 48 1.24 -8.71 10.94
N PHE A 49 2.06 -9.45 10.18
CA PHE A 49 1.60 -10.52 9.28
C PHE A 49 1.32 -11.83 10.02
N SER A 50 0.44 -11.77 11.02
CA SER A 50 0.01 -12.89 11.88
C SER A 50 -1.24 -13.56 11.33
N VAL A 51 -1.09 -14.31 10.23
CA VAL A 51 -2.24 -14.86 9.47
C VAL A 51 -3.08 -15.87 10.25
N ALA A 52 -2.48 -16.65 11.14
CA ALA A 52 -3.19 -17.64 11.96
C ALA A 52 -4.00 -17.03 13.12
N SER A 53 -3.68 -15.79 13.52
CA SER A 53 -4.29 -15.12 14.67
C SER A 53 -5.59 -14.40 14.29
N THR A 54 -6.50 -15.14 13.68
CA THR A 54 -7.76 -14.60 13.14
C THR A 54 -8.69 -14.00 14.19
N HIS A 55 -8.47 -14.29 15.48
CA HIS A 55 -9.17 -13.66 16.59
C HIS A 55 -8.87 -12.17 16.77
N LEU A 56 -7.77 -11.68 16.13
CA LEU A 56 -7.40 -10.27 16.12
C LEU A 56 -8.14 -9.47 15.03
N ALA A 57 -8.93 -10.15 14.19
CA ALA A 57 -9.68 -9.48 13.13
C ALA A 57 -10.72 -8.53 13.70
N GLU A 58 -10.67 -7.27 13.26
CA GLU A 58 -11.62 -6.23 13.65
C GLU A 58 -12.79 -6.16 12.64
N SER A 59 -13.91 -5.56 13.05
CA SER A 59 -14.95 -5.17 12.11
C SER A 59 -14.61 -3.85 11.41
N MET A 60 -15.42 -3.46 10.40
CA MET A 60 -15.29 -2.14 9.75
C MET A 60 -15.60 -0.96 10.69
N ASP A 61 -16.12 -1.24 11.89
CA ASP A 61 -16.34 -0.26 12.97
C ASP A 61 -15.37 -0.51 14.15
N GLY A 62 -14.33 -1.32 13.96
CA GLY A 62 -13.31 -1.63 14.95
C GLY A 62 -12.42 -0.44 15.30
N GLU A 63 -11.66 -0.59 16.39
CA GLU A 63 -10.85 0.49 16.95
C GLU A 63 -9.82 1.05 15.95
N THR A 64 -9.20 0.19 15.13
CA THR A 64 -8.20 0.62 14.14
C THR A 64 -8.86 1.44 13.03
N VAL A 65 -10.05 1.05 12.56
CA VAL A 65 -10.79 1.81 11.53
C VAL A 65 -11.24 3.17 12.08
N VAL A 66 -11.75 3.20 13.31
CA VAL A 66 -12.12 4.44 14.00
C VAL A 66 -10.90 5.36 14.16
N TRP A 67 -9.76 4.80 14.57
CA TRP A 67 -8.50 5.54 14.68
C TRP A 67 -8.05 6.08 13.32
N MET A 68 -8.09 5.30 12.25
CA MET A 68 -7.75 5.77 10.90
C MET A 68 -8.61 6.97 10.49
N LYS A 69 -9.92 6.91 10.72
CA LYS A 69 -10.84 8.04 10.44
C LYS A 69 -10.46 9.29 11.23
N ALA A 70 -10.11 9.12 12.51
CA ALA A 70 -9.70 10.24 13.36
C ALA A 70 -8.38 10.88 12.88
N GLN A 71 -7.37 10.06 12.52
CA GLN A 71 -6.09 10.55 12.03
C GLN A 71 -6.19 11.19 10.66
N SER A 72 -6.93 10.61 9.72
CA SER A 72 -7.17 11.21 8.40
C SER A 72 -7.81 12.59 8.54
N LYS A 73 -8.83 12.72 9.38
CA LYS A 73 -9.47 14.02 9.66
C LYS A 73 -8.51 15.02 10.31
N LYS A 74 -7.74 14.58 11.31
CA LYS A 74 -6.76 15.41 12.05
C LYS A 74 -5.67 15.94 11.14
N LYS A 75 -5.13 15.07 10.28
CA LYS A 75 -4.05 15.40 9.35
C LYS A 75 -4.54 16.07 8.06
N LYS A 76 -5.84 16.03 7.80
CA LYS A 76 -6.45 16.50 6.55
C LYS A 76 -5.85 15.81 5.31
N ALA A 77 -5.50 14.54 5.45
CA ALA A 77 -4.83 13.70 4.45
C ALA A 77 -5.55 12.37 4.28
N GLY A 78 -5.52 11.80 3.08
CA GLY A 78 -5.89 10.40 2.88
C GLY A 78 -4.97 9.50 3.68
N LEU A 79 -5.52 8.50 4.39
CA LEU A 79 -4.75 7.53 5.16
C LEU A 79 -4.98 6.14 4.58
N CYS A 80 -3.90 5.45 4.20
CA CYS A 80 -3.96 4.16 3.53
C CYS A 80 -3.05 3.14 4.21
N GLY A 81 -3.57 1.93 4.42
CA GLY A 81 -2.84 0.79 4.99
C GLY A 81 -3.76 -0.41 5.11
N SER A 82 -3.23 -1.64 5.29
CA SER A 82 -4.14 -2.78 5.44
C SER A 82 -4.29 -3.25 6.88
N VAL A 83 -5.46 -3.82 7.15
CA VAL A 83 -5.90 -4.29 8.47
C VAL A 83 -6.57 -5.66 8.29
N MET A 84 -6.48 -6.51 9.30
CA MET A 84 -7.20 -7.77 9.35
C MET A 84 -8.68 -7.47 9.69
N ILE A 85 -9.56 -7.63 8.71
CA ILE A 85 -11.00 -7.28 8.86
C ILE A 85 -11.86 -8.53 8.75
N LYS A 86 -12.78 -8.66 9.72
CA LYS A 86 -13.88 -9.63 9.67
C LYS A 86 -15.14 -8.97 9.15
N ASP A 87 -15.65 -9.46 8.02
CA ASP A 87 -16.88 -8.96 7.39
C ASP A 87 -17.71 -10.12 6.89
N LYS A 88 -19.01 -10.15 7.26
CA LYS A 88 -19.99 -11.18 6.85
C LYS A 88 -19.51 -12.63 7.06
N GLY A 89 -18.79 -12.86 8.14
CA GLY A 89 -18.28 -14.19 8.50
C GLY A 89 -16.96 -14.58 7.87
N HIS A 90 -16.41 -13.75 6.97
CA HIS A 90 -15.11 -13.94 6.31
C HIS A 90 -14.06 -13.02 6.90
N ILE A 91 -12.79 -13.40 6.78
CA ILE A 91 -11.66 -12.58 7.23
C ILE A 91 -10.85 -12.19 5.99
N TYR A 92 -10.46 -10.93 5.94
CA TYR A 92 -9.75 -10.33 4.83
C TYR A 92 -8.47 -9.60 5.29
N ASN A 93 -7.43 -9.69 4.50
CA ASN A 93 -6.36 -8.70 4.48
C ASN A 93 -6.88 -7.52 3.67
N ARG A 94 -7.47 -6.53 4.35
CA ARG A 94 -8.22 -5.42 3.74
C ARG A 94 -7.42 -4.15 3.81
N LEU A 95 -7.02 -3.64 2.66
CA LEU A 95 -6.51 -2.29 2.54
C LEU A 95 -7.67 -1.31 2.68
N LEU A 96 -7.49 -0.34 3.55
CA LEU A 96 -8.42 0.75 3.78
C LEU A 96 -7.84 2.04 3.21
N TRP A 97 -8.64 2.75 2.44
CA TRP A 97 -8.41 4.12 2.02
C TRP A 97 -9.40 5.01 2.75
N VAL A 98 -8.90 5.84 3.65
CA VAL A 98 -9.72 6.69 4.52
C VAL A 98 -9.48 8.15 4.18
N GLU A 99 -10.54 8.87 3.77
CA GLU A 99 -10.48 10.29 3.42
C GLU A 99 -10.81 11.19 4.61
N PRO A 100 -10.34 12.44 4.63
CA PRO A 100 -10.59 13.41 5.72
C PRO A 100 -12.07 13.70 5.99
N ASN A 101 -12.93 13.52 4.97
CA ASN A 101 -14.38 13.66 5.08
C ASN A 101 -15.08 12.45 5.75
N GLY A 102 -14.30 11.41 6.09
CA GLY A 102 -14.79 10.17 6.70
C GLY A 102 -15.19 9.08 5.73
N ARG A 103 -15.08 9.31 4.41
CA ARG A 103 -15.29 8.27 3.39
C ARG A 103 -14.22 7.19 3.54
N VAL A 104 -14.66 5.93 3.50
CA VAL A 104 -13.78 4.76 3.53
C VAL A 104 -14.03 3.94 2.28
N LEU A 105 -12.97 3.71 1.52
CA LEU A 105 -12.93 2.75 0.42
C LEU A 105 -12.06 1.57 0.86
N HIS A 106 -12.24 0.41 0.25
CA HIS A 106 -11.42 -0.75 0.60
C HIS A 106 -11.09 -1.62 -0.60
N TYR A 107 -9.99 -2.33 -0.46
CA TYR A 107 -9.54 -3.39 -1.34
C TYR A 107 -9.21 -4.62 -0.52
N ASP A 108 -9.80 -5.76 -0.83
CA ASP A 108 -9.46 -7.04 -0.25
C ASP A 108 -8.36 -7.70 -1.09
N LYS A 109 -7.27 -8.11 -0.46
CA LYS A 109 -6.12 -8.74 -1.12
C LYS A 109 -6.59 -9.89 -2.00
N ARG A 110 -6.26 -9.82 -3.29
CA ARG A 110 -6.64 -10.87 -4.25
C ARG A 110 -5.72 -12.07 -4.15
N HIS A 111 -4.41 -11.83 -4.18
CA HIS A 111 -3.43 -12.92 -4.18
C HIS A 111 -2.95 -13.18 -2.75
N LEU A 112 -3.55 -14.17 -2.13
CA LEU A 112 -3.16 -14.64 -0.80
C LEU A 112 -1.87 -15.46 -0.90
N PHE A 113 -0.97 -15.28 0.07
CA PHE A 113 0.34 -15.92 0.06
C PHE A 113 0.25 -17.36 0.58
N SER A 114 -0.10 -18.29 -0.30
CA SER A 114 -0.33 -19.71 0.01
C SER A 114 0.89 -20.44 0.59
N LEU A 115 2.11 -19.94 0.33
CA LEU A 115 3.33 -20.55 0.89
C LEU A 115 3.36 -20.57 2.42
N ILE A 116 2.61 -19.69 3.08
CA ILE A 116 2.45 -19.65 4.54
C ILE A 116 0.98 -19.79 4.92
N GLU A 117 0.18 -20.42 4.08
CA GLU A 117 -1.21 -20.75 4.34
C GLU A 117 -2.13 -19.52 4.58
N GLU A 118 -1.79 -18.34 4.01
CA GLU A 118 -2.66 -17.16 4.11
C GLU A 118 -4.06 -17.45 3.57
N ASP A 119 -4.16 -18.23 2.50
CA ASP A 119 -5.40 -18.67 1.86
C ASP A 119 -6.25 -19.64 2.71
N MET A 120 -5.67 -20.26 3.73
CA MET A 120 -6.40 -21.08 4.69
C MET A 120 -7.11 -20.24 5.77
N HIS A 121 -6.68 -19.00 5.97
CA HIS A 121 -7.16 -18.13 7.04
C HIS A 121 -7.93 -16.91 6.54
N PHE A 122 -7.61 -16.42 5.34
CA PHE A 122 -8.22 -15.24 4.74
C PHE A 122 -9.01 -15.59 3.48
N THR A 123 -9.97 -14.75 3.16
CA THR A 123 -10.75 -14.81 1.93
C THR A 123 -10.15 -13.86 0.90
N ALA A 124 -9.92 -14.33 -0.31
CA ALA A 124 -9.42 -13.50 -1.41
C ALA A 124 -10.48 -12.51 -1.90
N GLY A 125 -10.02 -11.31 -2.24
CA GLY A 125 -10.82 -10.35 -2.99
C GLY A 125 -10.85 -10.67 -4.48
N THR A 126 -11.79 -10.07 -5.20
CA THR A 126 -11.96 -10.30 -6.65
C THR A 126 -11.82 -9.02 -7.48
N LYS A 127 -11.88 -7.85 -6.85
CA LYS A 127 -11.96 -6.57 -7.55
C LYS A 127 -10.81 -5.66 -7.17
N ARG A 128 -10.22 -5.00 -8.17
CA ARG A 128 -9.30 -3.88 -7.93
C ARG A 128 -10.07 -2.67 -7.39
N LEU A 129 -9.40 -1.89 -6.58
CA LEU A 129 -9.84 -0.56 -6.18
C LEU A 129 -9.11 0.49 -7.03
N ILE A 130 -9.86 1.41 -7.59
CA ILE A 130 -9.31 2.65 -8.16
C ILE A 130 -9.87 3.80 -7.33
N VAL A 131 -8.96 4.54 -6.72
CA VAL A 131 -9.30 5.71 -5.92
C VAL A 131 -9.08 6.96 -6.74
N GLU A 132 -10.12 7.78 -6.88
CA GLU A 132 -9.99 9.14 -7.40
C GLU A 132 -9.84 10.11 -6.23
N TYR A 133 -8.63 10.65 -6.06
CA TYR A 133 -8.31 11.56 -4.97
C TYR A 133 -7.49 12.75 -5.47
N GLU A 134 -7.94 13.98 -5.17
CA GLU A 134 -7.30 15.24 -5.59
C GLU A 134 -7.05 15.35 -7.12
N GLY A 135 -7.79 14.57 -7.92
CA GLY A 135 -7.63 14.50 -9.38
C GLY A 135 -6.56 13.50 -9.85
N TRP A 136 -6.09 12.65 -8.96
CA TRP A 136 -5.22 11.51 -9.25
C TRP A 136 -6.03 10.22 -9.20
N LYS A 137 -5.73 9.30 -10.13
CA LYS A 137 -6.24 7.92 -10.10
C LYS A 137 -5.18 7.03 -9.46
N ILE A 138 -5.52 6.41 -8.35
CA ILE A 138 -4.59 5.61 -7.54
C ILE A 138 -5.10 4.18 -7.48
N CYS A 139 -4.23 3.22 -7.77
CA CYS A 139 -4.50 1.79 -7.67
C CYS A 139 -3.73 1.19 -6.49
N PRO A 140 -4.34 1.05 -5.30
CA PRO A 140 -3.68 0.45 -4.15
C PRO A 140 -3.80 -1.08 -4.19
N MET A 141 -2.69 -1.75 -3.86
CA MET A 141 -2.54 -3.21 -3.80
C MET A 141 -1.78 -3.64 -2.55
N ILE A 142 -1.76 -4.95 -2.28
CA ILE A 142 -1.15 -5.50 -1.08
C ILE A 142 -0.08 -6.53 -1.45
N CYS A 143 1.17 -6.25 -1.10
CA CYS A 143 2.30 -7.16 -0.97
C CYS A 143 2.42 -8.17 -2.12
N TYR A 144 1.91 -9.39 -1.96
CA TYR A 144 2.03 -10.50 -2.90
C TYR A 144 1.39 -10.19 -4.27
N ASP A 145 0.42 -9.27 -4.34
CA ASP A 145 -0.16 -8.79 -5.60
C ASP A 145 0.90 -8.26 -6.58
N LEU A 146 2.03 -7.76 -6.05
CA LEU A 146 3.17 -7.29 -6.84
C LEU A 146 3.69 -8.35 -7.82
N ARG A 147 3.53 -9.65 -7.53
CA ARG A 147 4.01 -10.74 -8.40
C ARG A 147 3.11 -11.00 -9.60
N PHE A 148 1.95 -10.39 -9.68
CA PHE A 148 0.92 -10.70 -10.67
C PHE A 148 0.69 -9.53 -11.64
N PRO A 149 1.49 -9.43 -12.74
CA PRO A 149 1.45 -8.29 -13.65
C PRO A 149 0.09 -8.09 -14.31
N VAL A 150 -0.62 -9.17 -14.63
CA VAL A 150 -1.93 -9.09 -15.27
C VAL A 150 -2.93 -8.35 -14.40
N PHE A 151 -2.93 -8.61 -13.08
CA PHE A 151 -3.83 -7.92 -12.15
C PHE A 151 -3.41 -6.47 -11.89
N ALA A 152 -2.10 -6.18 -11.98
CA ALA A 152 -1.55 -4.85 -11.81
C ALA A 152 -1.53 -4.01 -13.10
N CYS A 153 -1.95 -4.57 -14.24
CA CYS A 153 -1.90 -3.89 -15.54
C CYS A 153 -2.71 -2.58 -15.52
N ASN A 154 -2.14 -1.54 -16.14
CA ASN A 154 -2.78 -0.23 -16.25
C ASN A 154 -3.76 -0.19 -17.44
N ASP A 155 -4.90 -0.82 -17.26
CA ASP A 155 -6.00 -0.86 -18.22
C ASP A 155 -7.06 0.24 -18.02
N VAL A 156 -6.89 1.06 -16.97
CA VAL A 156 -7.84 2.11 -16.56
C VAL A 156 -7.21 3.51 -16.44
N ASP A 157 -5.99 3.65 -16.92
CA ASP A 157 -5.21 4.90 -16.91
C ASP A 157 -5.04 5.46 -15.48
N TYR A 158 -4.60 4.61 -14.55
CA TYR A 158 -4.21 5.09 -13.23
C TYR A 158 -2.85 5.80 -13.28
N ASP A 159 -2.67 6.78 -12.40
CA ASP A 159 -1.49 7.63 -12.31
C ASP A 159 -0.44 7.07 -11.36
N LEU A 160 -0.91 6.36 -10.32
CA LEU A 160 -0.12 5.83 -9.23
C LEU A 160 -0.57 4.42 -8.89
N LEU A 161 0.37 3.49 -8.90
CA LEU A 161 0.23 2.15 -8.37
C LEU A 161 0.98 2.07 -7.05
N LEU A 162 0.33 1.64 -5.98
CA LEU A 162 0.97 1.54 -4.67
C LEU A 162 0.80 0.15 -4.05
N PHE A 163 1.85 -0.29 -3.36
CA PHE A 163 1.89 -1.54 -2.63
C PHE A 163 2.25 -1.29 -1.16
N VAL A 164 1.44 -1.81 -0.24
CA VAL A 164 1.78 -1.90 1.18
C VAL A 164 2.17 -3.33 1.50
N ALA A 165 3.25 -3.56 2.27
CA ALA A 165 3.83 -4.91 2.36
C ALA A 165 4.44 -5.26 3.72
N ASN A 166 4.49 -6.59 3.98
CA ASN A 166 5.43 -7.29 4.83
C ASN A 166 6.31 -8.18 3.93
N TRP A 167 7.29 -7.60 3.25
CA TRP A 167 8.14 -8.29 2.28
C TRP A 167 9.50 -8.62 2.89
N PRO A 168 9.83 -9.92 3.09
CA PRO A 168 10.99 -10.31 3.86
C PRO A 168 12.31 -10.14 3.09
N ASN A 169 13.40 -10.01 3.87
CA ASN A 169 14.76 -9.87 3.37
C ASN A 169 15.16 -10.96 2.36
N THR A 170 14.76 -12.20 2.60
CA THR A 170 15.09 -13.35 1.73
C THR A 170 14.59 -13.21 0.29
N ARG A 171 13.69 -12.28 0.02
CA ARG A 171 13.08 -12.04 -1.30
C ARG A 171 13.16 -10.59 -1.75
N ILE A 172 14.04 -9.78 -1.12
CA ILE A 172 14.05 -8.33 -1.34
C ILE A 172 14.48 -7.96 -2.78
N SER A 173 15.37 -8.72 -3.39
CA SER A 173 15.75 -8.50 -4.79
C SER A 173 14.58 -8.61 -5.78
N ALA A 174 13.60 -9.47 -5.45
CA ALA A 174 12.38 -9.56 -6.25
C ALA A 174 11.45 -8.37 -6.03
N TRP A 175 11.41 -7.81 -4.81
CA TRP A 175 10.68 -6.58 -4.49
C TRP A 175 11.18 -5.41 -5.34
N ASP A 176 12.49 -5.17 -5.33
CA ASP A 176 13.11 -4.07 -6.05
C ASP A 176 12.90 -4.22 -7.57
N ALA A 177 13.15 -5.40 -8.11
CA ALA A 177 13.01 -5.65 -9.55
C ALA A 177 11.55 -5.52 -10.03
N LEU A 178 10.60 -6.03 -9.25
CA LEU A 178 9.18 -6.02 -9.63
C LEU A 178 8.57 -4.63 -9.52
N LEU A 179 8.88 -3.84 -8.48
CA LEU A 179 8.40 -2.46 -8.39
C LEU A 179 8.87 -1.64 -9.60
N LYS A 180 10.14 -1.77 -9.97
CA LYS A 180 10.68 -1.10 -11.16
C LYS A 180 9.97 -1.56 -12.44
N ALA A 181 9.77 -2.86 -12.61
CA ALA A 181 9.04 -3.40 -13.75
C ALA A 181 7.60 -2.83 -13.84
N ARG A 182 6.90 -2.77 -12.69
CA ARG A 182 5.53 -2.20 -12.63
C ARG A 182 5.48 -0.73 -13.03
N ALA A 183 6.49 0.07 -12.69
CA ALA A 183 6.55 1.47 -13.10
C ALA A 183 6.69 1.60 -14.62
N ILE A 184 7.64 0.87 -15.20
CA ILE A 184 7.97 0.91 -16.64
C ILE A 184 6.81 0.40 -17.48
N GLU A 185 6.28 -0.79 -17.19
CA GLU A 185 5.25 -1.43 -18.01
C GLU A 185 3.89 -0.71 -17.95
N ASN A 186 3.59 -0.05 -16.82
CA ASN A 186 2.33 0.64 -16.60
C ASN A 186 2.40 2.15 -16.85
N GLN A 187 3.58 2.68 -17.15
CA GLN A 187 3.82 4.13 -17.33
C GLN A 187 3.14 4.96 -16.23
N ALA A 188 3.33 4.57 -14.99
CA ALA A 188 2.74 5.18 -13.81
C ALA A 188 3.79 5.33 -12.71
N TYR A 189 3.58 6.26 -11.79
CA TYR A 189 4.34 6.24 -10.55
C TYR A 189 4.11 4.93 -9.80
N VAL A 190 5.16 4.40 -9.16
CA VAL A 190 5.04 3.23 -8.29
C VAL A 190 5.58 3.54 -6.91
N ILE A 191 4.80 3.21 -5.89
CA ILE A 191 5.21 3.25 -4.50
C ILE A 191 5.17 1.84 -3.93
N GLY A 192 6.29 1.41 -3.36
CA GLY A 192 6.36 0.22 -2.52
C GLY A 192 6.67 0.63 -1.09
N LEU A 193 5.71 0.47 -0.17
CA LEU A 193 5.93 0.65 1.26
C LEU A 193 6.06 -0.71 1.92
N ASN A 194 7.22 -0.98 2.50
CA ASN A 194 7.50 -2.19 3.26
C ASN A 194 7.81 -1.85 4.72
N ARG A 195 7.56 -2.79 5.63
CA ARG A 195 7.99 -2.65 7.03
C ARG A 195 9.48 -2.92 7.21
N VAL A 196 10.03 -2.54 8.35
CA VAL A 196 11.32 -3.00 8.90
C VAL A 196 11.11 -3.89 10.12
N GLY A 197 12.22 -4.35 10.70
CA GLY A 197 12.26 -5.11 11.96
C GLY A 197 12.07 -6.61 11.78
N THR A 198 11.62 -7.26 12.85
CA THR A 198 11.48 -8.73 12.92
C THR A 198 10.08 -9.08 13.38
N ASP A 199 9.48 -10.12 12.80
CA ASP A 199 8.15 -10.60 13.21
C ASP A 199 8.22 -11.68 14.32
N GLY A 200 7.06 -12.17 14.75
CA GLY A 200 6.94 -13.21 15.77
C GLY A 200 7.53 -14.57 15.38
N PHE A 201 7.88 -14.75 14.11
CA PHE A 201 8.55 -15.96 13.58
C PHE A 201 10.05 -15.75 13.32
N ASN A 202 10.63 -14.62 13.77
CA ASN A 202 12.01 -14.21 13.52
C ASN A 202 12.31 -13.94 12.03
N THR A 203 11.31 -13.66 11.21
CA THR A 203 11.51 -13.20 9.85
C THR A 203 11.98 -11.76 9.85
N GLN A 204 13.07 -11.45 9.14
CA GLN A 204 13.62 -10.10 9.05
C GLN A 204 13.06 -9.36 7.84
N TYR A 205 12.75 -8.09 8.04
CA TYR A 205 12.23 -7.16 7.05
C TYR A 205 13.19 -5.96 6.93
N PRO A 206 13.75 -5.71 5.74
CA PRO A 206 14.78 -4.67 5.57
C PRO A 206 14.19 -3.29 5.25
N GLY A 207 12.87 -3.19 5.03
CA GLY A 207 12.28 -2.01 4.44
C GLY A 207 12.39 -2.03 2.91
N HIS A 208 13.33 -1.26 2.34
CA HIS A 208 13.38 -0.98 0.90
C HIS A 208 12.10 -0.33 0.40
N SER A 209 11.49 0.52 1.25
CA SER A 209 10.40 1.37 0.79
C SER A 209 10.92 2.36 -0.23
N GLN A 210 10.27 2.42 -1.39
CA GLN A 210 10.78 3.15 -2.53
C GLN A 210 9.67 3.78 -3.36
N VAL A 211 10.02 4.87 -4.03
CA VAL A 211 9.17 5.59 -4.97
C VAL A 211 9.87 5.68 -6.30
N LEU A 212 9.20 5.23 -7.35
CA LEU A 212 9.71 5.20 -8.71
C LEU A 212 8.84 6.08 -9.62
N ASP A 213 9.48 6.70 -10.58
CA ASP A 213 8.79 7.44 -11.62
C ASP A 213 8.28 6.51 -12.75
N PRO A 214 7.50 7.04 -13.71
CA PRO A 214 6.96 6.24 -14.82
C PRO A 214 8.01 5.64 -15.77
N GLU A 215 9.27 6.09 -15.72
CA GLU A 215 10.39 5.56 -16.49
C GLU A 215 11.18 4.49 -15.69
N GLY A 216 10.80 4.27 -14.42
CA GLY A 216 11.40 3.29 -13.51
C GLY A 216 12.61 3.81 -12.75
N ASP A 217 12.84 5.12 -12.76
CA ASP A 217 13.92 5.73 -12.00
C ASP A 217 13.50 6.05 -10.55
N PHE A 218 14.47 5.94 -9.64
CA PHE A 218 14.21 6.22 -8.22
C PHE A 218 14.01 7.70 -7.97
N ILE A 219 12.85 8.05 -7.39
CA ILE A 219 12.60 9.38 -6.82
C ILE A 219 13.07 9.42 -5.36
N SER A 220 12.78 8.36 -4.60
CA SER A 220 13.15 8.25 -3.20
C SER A 220 13.26 6.79 -2.77
N MET A 221 14.13 6.53 -1.80
CA MET A 221 14.30 5.23 -1.14
C MET A 221 14.56 5.45 0.35
N ALA A 222 13.84 4.71 1.19
CA ALA A 222 14.08 4.71 2.62
C ALA A 222 15.39 3.99 2.96
N PRO A 223 16.11 4.39 4.01
CA PRO A 223 17.24 3.63 4.53
C PRO A 223 16.83 2.21 4.95
N GLU A 224 17.71 1.24 4.69
CA GLU A 224 17.48 -0.14 5.09
C GLU A 224 17.51 -0.30 6.61
N TYR A 225 16.61 -1.13 7.13
CA TYR A 225 16.50 -1.47 8.56
C TYR A 225 16.24 -0.28 9.49
N GLU A 226 15.92 0.88 8.95
CA GLU A 226 15.64 2.07 9.74
C GLU A 226 14.14 2.39 9.76
N VAL A 227 13.63 2.73 10.94
CA VAL A 227 12.27 3.27 11.09
C VAL A 227 12.29 4.74 10.73
N GLY A 228 11.37 5.19 9.88
CA GLY A 228 11.30 6.60 9.54
C GLY A 228 10.18 6.96 8.57
N LEU A 229 10.03 8.26 8.39
CA LEU A 229 9.12 8.84 7.42
C LEU A 229 9.89 9.14 6.12
N VAL A 230 9.27 8.82 4.99
CA VAL A 230 9.76 9.20 3.66
C VAL A 230 8.72 10.12 3.03
N GLU A 231 9.11 11.35 2.78
CA GLU A 231 8.24 12.34 2.14
C GLU A 231 8.63 12.51 0.68
N VAL A 232 7.66 12.53 -0.21
CA VAL A 232 7.86 12.70 -1.65
C VAL A 232 6.74 13.54 -2.25
N THR A 233 7.09 14.29 -3.28
CA THR A 233 6.14 15.05 -4.10
C THR A 233 6.13 14.48 -5.51
N LEU A 234 4.98 14.03 -5.98
CA LEU A 234 4.78 13.56 -7.36
C LEU A 234 4.21 14.69 -8.21
N SER A 235 4.65 14.79 -9.48
CA SER A 235 4.17 15.79 -10.43
C SER A 235 3.26 15.16 -11.48
N LYS A 236 2.04 15.71 -11.61
CA LYS A 236 1.08 15.28 -12.63
C LYS A 236 1.54 15.66 -14.03
N ASN A 237 2.14 16.84 -14.17
CA ASN A 237 2.65 17.30 -15.46
C ASN A 237 3.78 16.42 -15.96
N TYR A 238 4.72 16.02 -15.08
CA TYR A 238 5.78 15.09 -15.44
C TYR A 238 5.23 13.74 -15.94
N LEU A 239 4.25 13.15 -15.24
CA LEU A 239 3.59 11.93 -15.69
C LEU A 239 2.97 12.09 -17.08
N ILE A 240 2.23 13.19 -17.31
CA ILE A 240 1.59 13.47 -18.60
C ILE A 240 2.64 13.62 -19.71
N GLU A 241 3.76 14.28 -19.43
CA GLU A 241 4.85 14.46 -20.39
C GLU A 241 5.54 13.13 -20.73
N CYS A 242 5.80 12.27 -19.74
CA CYS A 242 6.34 10.92 -19.96
C CYS A 242 5.43 10.09 -20.87
N CYS A 243 4.14 10.02 -20.54
CA CYS A 243 3.16 9.26 -21.31
C CYS A 243 2.96 9.83 -22.75
N LYS A 244 3.07 11.15 -22.94
CA LYS A 244 3.02 11.76 -24.28
C LYS A 244 4.28 11.48 -25.10
N ARG A 245 5.45 11.47 -24.47
CA ARG A 245 6.72 11.20 -25.15
C ARG A 245 6.77 9.78 -25.69
N HIS A 246 6.25 8.82 -24.94
CA HIS A 246 6.25 7.41 -25.26
C HIS A 246 4.88 6.79 -24.96
N PRO A 247 3.90 6.85 -25.85
CA PRO A 247 2.52 6.44 -25.56
C PRO A 247 2.34 4.90 -25.64
N PHE A 248 3.17 4.11 -24.93
CA PHE A 248 3.18 2.65 -25.02
C PHE A 248 1.87 2.01 -24.60
N LEU A 249 1.11 2.64 -23.67
CA LEU A 249 -0.19 2.12 -23.23
C LEU A 249 -1.26 2.14 -24.34
N SER A 250 -1.03 2.86 -25.44
CA SER A 250 -1.94 2.80 -26.61
C SER A 250 -1.91 1.44 -27.30
N ASP A 251 -0.82 0.68 -27.13
CA ASP A 251 -0.58 -0.60 -27.78
C ASP A 251 -0.90 -1.80 -26.85
N ARG A 252 -1.43 -1.50 -25.64
CA ARG A 252 -1.74 -2.53 -24.65
C ARG A 252 -2.84 -3.49 -25.13
N ASP A 253 -2.70 -4.76 -24.78
CA ASP A 253 -3.73 -5.75 -25.01
C ASP A 253 -4.97 -5.49 -24.16
N THR A 254 -6.12 -5.97 -24.65
CA THR A 254 -7.36 -6.03 -23.85
C THR A 254 -7.59 -7.46 -23.37
N PHE A 255 -7.91 -7.63 -22.09
CA PHE A 255 -8.16 -8.93 -21.47
C PHE A 255 -9.22 -8.83 -20.38
N THR A 256 -9.76 -9.95 -19.98
CA THR A 256 -10.69 -10.05 -18.84
C THR A 256 -10.12 -10.99 -17.81
N ILE A 257 -10.06 -10.54 -16.56
CA ILE A 257 -9.71 -11.39 -15.43
C ILE A 257 -10.99 -12.06 -14.94
N THR A 258 -11.01 -13.38 -14.97
CA THR A 258 -12.11 -14.18 -14.41
C THR A 258 -11.79 -14.59 -12.98
N ASP A 259 -12.84 -14.77 -12.17
CA ASP A 259 -12.74 -15.23 -10.78
C ASP A 259 -12.40 -16.73 -10.70
#